data_a284f7566bc65643f428d938849d84a4
#
_entry.id   a284f7566bc65643f428d938849d84a4
#
_cell.length_a   1.000
_cell.length_b   1.000
_cell.length_c   1.000
_cell.angle_alpha   90.00
_cell.angle_beta   90.00
_cell.angle_gamma   90.00
#
_symmetry.space_group_name_H-M   'P 1'
#
loop_
_entity.id
_entity.type
_entity.pdbx_description
1 polymer ?
#
loop_
_entity_poly.entity_id
_entity_poly.type
_entity_poly.pdbx_seq_one_letter_code
_entity_poly.pdbx_strand_id
1 'polypeptide(L)'
;CNSTYKNGIMARATNKQELIIAANSQFEKLWILIGSMSEEKQHATFSFEDRDKNLRDVLIHLYEWHQLFIKWAQSNISGKLVNFLPDPYNWKTYPQMNIGFWEKHQKTSLESATTLLKESHREVLKVIESFTNEELFTKKYYSWTGTTSLGSYAVSSTSSHYDWGWQ
;
A
#
# COMPACT_ATOMS: atom_id res chain seq x y z
N CYS A 1 14.04 -7.87 20.03
CA CYS A 1 13.69 -7.53 18.65
C CYS A 1 13.86 -8.75 17.79
N ASN A 2 12.79 -9.49 17.63
CA ASN A 2 12.84 -10.69 16.83
C ASN A 2 12.80 -10.31 15.35
N SER A 3 13.77 -10.84 14.63
CA SER A 3 13.89 -10.73 13.21
C SER A 3 12.54 -11.05 12.54
N THR A 4 11.98 -10.09 11.85
CA THR A 4 10.79 -10.27 11.04
C THR A 4 11.11 -10.96 9.71
N TYR A 5 12.35 -11.42 9.54
CA TYR A 5 12.79 -12.09 8.33
C TYR A 5 13.02 -13.57 8.58
N LYS A 6 12.39 -14.40 7.76
CA LYS A 6 12.73 -15.82 7.61
C LYS A 6 13.08 -16.08 6.16
N ASN A 7 14.28 -16.57 5.90
CA ASN A 7 14.76 -16.93 4.56
C ASN A 7 14.65 -15.78 3.54
N GLY A 8 14.92 -14.55 3.96
CA GLY A 8 14.84 -13.36 3.10
C GLY A 8 13.42 -12.87 2.84
N ILE A 9 12.41 -13.51 3.41
CA ILE A 9 11.00 -13.11 3.29
C ILE A 9 10.55 -12.48 4.61
N MET A 10 9.98 -11.28 4.54
CA MET A 10 9.44 -10.61 5.72
C MET A 10 8.16 -11.31 6.19
N ALA A 11 8.13 -11.71 7.48
CA ALA A 11 6.93 -12.24 8.09
C ALA A 11 5.87 -11.13 8.19
N ARG A 12 4.59 -11.49 7.98
CA ARG A 12 3.48 -10.54 8.14
C ARG A 12 3.35 -10.12 9.60
N ALA A 13 3.09 -8.84 9.81
CA ALA A 13 2.84 -8.29 11.13
C ALA A 13 1.58 -8.93 11.75
N THR A 14 1.63 -9.18 13.05
CA THR A 14 0.54 -9.81 13.81
C THR A 14 0.01 -8.90 14.92
N ASN A 15 0.59 -7.72 15.09
CA ASN A 15 0.11 -6.73 16.06
C ASN A 15 0.38 -5.31 15.54
N LYS A 16 -0.25 -4.32 16.18
CA LYS A 16 -0.18 -2.91 15.79
C LYS A 16 1.25 -2.39 15.72
N GLN A 17 2.06 -2.70 16.73
CA GLN A 17 3.45 -2.23 16.78
C GLN A 17 4.28 -2.78 15.63
N GLU A 18 4.18 -4.08 15.36
CA GLU A 18 4.85 -4.72 14.23
C GLU A 18 4.39 -4.12 12.89
N LEU A 19 3.08 -3.85 12.77
CA LEU A 19 2.51 -3.25 11.57
C LEU A 19 3.13 -1.88 11.27
N ILE A 20 3.18 -1.02 12.28
CA ILE A 20 3.73 0.33 12.13
C ILE A 20 5.24 0.28 11.83
N ILE A 21 5.99 -0.55 12.55
CA ILE A 21 7.43 -0.72 12.34
C ILE A 21 7.70 -1.24 10.93
N ALA A 22 6.97 -2.28 10.50
CA ALA A 22 7.15 -2.85 9.17
C ALA A 22 6.79 -1.87 8.07
N ALA A 23 5.69 -1.12 8.22
CA ALA A 23 5.29 -0.12 7.24
C ALA A 23 6.36 0.95 7.07
N ASN A 24 6.87 1.49 8.16
CA ASN A 24 7.92 2.52 8.12
C ASN A 24 9.25 1.97 7.60
N SER A 25 9.65 0.79 8.06
CA SER A 25 10.92 0.17 7.65
C SER A 25 10.94 -0.16 6.15
N GLN A 26 9.87 -0.73 5.64
CA GLN A 26 9.78 -1.08 4.21
C GLN A 26 9.65 0.18 3.33
N PHE A 27 8.96 1.19 3.81
CA PHE A 27 8.86 2.47 3.11
C PHE A 27 10.21 3.17 3.04
N GLU A 28 10.97 3.19 4.14
CA GLU A 28 12.33 3.73 4.17
C GLU A 28 13.25 3.01 3.19
N LYS A 29 13.19 1.67 3.17
CA LYS A 29 13.99 0.87 2.22
C LYS A 29 13.67 1.22 0.77
N LEU A 30 12.39 1.42 0.46
CA LEU A 30 11.97 1.85 -0.88
C LEU A 30 12.67 3.14 -1.28
N TRP A 31 12.67 4.15 -0.40
CA TRP A 31 13.29 5.44 -0.71
C TRP A 31 14.81 5.39 -0.74
N ILE A 32 15.44 4.56 0.10
CA ILE A 32 16.88 4.31 0.04
C ILE A 32 17.25 3.71 -1.32
N LEU A 33 16.49 2.73 -1.79
CA LEU A 33 16.72 2.13 -3.09
C LEU A 33 16.57 3.14 -4.23
N ILE A 34 15.50 3.93 -4.21
CA ILE A 34 15.26 4.98 -5.21
C ILE A 34 16.38 6.01 -5.18
N GLY A 35 16.79 6.46 -3.98
CA GLY A 35 17.88 7.42 -3.80
C GLY A 35 19.23 6.90 -4.27
N SER A 36 19.43 5.58 -4.32
CA SER A 36 20.65 4.96 -4.85
C SER A 36 20.68 4.92 -6.38
N MET A 37 19.55 5.15 -7.03
CA MET A 37 19.44 5.17 -8.49
C MET A 37 19.88 6.54 -9.02
N SER A 38 20.58 6.54 -10.18
CA SER A 38 20.88 7.80 -10.87
C SER A 38 19.57 8.44 -11.34
N GLU A 39 19.59 9.75 -11.55
CA GLU A 39 18.41 10.47 -12.07
C GLU A 39 17.92 9.87 -13.40
N GLU A 40 18.87 9.50 -14.27
CA GLU A 40 18.56 8.82 -15.53
C GLU A 40 17.79 7.52 -15.31
N LYS A 41 18.22 6.68 -14.36
CA LYS A 41 17.55 5.42 -14.03
C LYS A 41 16.17 5.63 -13.43
N GLN A 42 16.00 6.68 -12.61
CA GLN A 42 14.71 7.00 -12.01
C GLN A 42 13.65 7.35 -13.06
N HIS A 43 14.07 7.88 -14.21
CA HIS A 43 13.18 8.25 -15.31
C HIS A 43 13.15 7.23 -16.45
N ALA A 44 13.97 6.19 -16.38
CA ALA A 44 14.08 5.21 -17.46
C ALA A 44 12.84 4.29 -17.54
N THR A 45 12.54 3.86 -18.75
CA THR A 45 11.55 2.81 -18.98
C THR A 45 12.18 1.47 -18.62
N PHE A 46 11.43 0.61 -17.93
CA PHE A 46 11.91 -0.72 -17.53
C PHE A 46 12.22 -1.57 -18.76
N SER A 47 13.24 -2.42 -18.62
CA SER A 47 13.67 -3.33 -19.69
C SER A 47 12.75 -4.55 -19.88
N PHE A 48 11.83 -4.80 -18.95
CA PHE A 48 10.86 -5.90 -19.01
C PHE A 48 9.46 -5.37 -19.32
N GLU A 49 8.61 -6.21 -19.89
CA GLU A 49 7.22 -5.84 -20.16
C GLU A 49 6.35 -6.11 -18.93
N ASP A 50 5.67 -5.07 -18.48
CA ASP A 50 4.68 -5.13 -17.42
C ASP A 50 3.73 -3.94 -17.59
N ARG A 51 2.63 -3.92 -16.82
CA ARG A 51 1.75 -2.75 -16.73
C ARG A 51 2.55 -1.52 -16.36
N ASP A 52 3.37 -1.62 -15.31
CA ASP A 52 4.21 -0.54 -14.83
C ASP A 52 5.47 -0.45 -15.69
N LYS A 53 5.60 0.65 -16.42
CA LYS A 53 6.67 0.86 -17.40
C LYS A 53 7.87 1.59 -16.82
N ASN A 54 7.70 2.29 -15.71
CA ASN A 54 8.73 3.11 -15.08
C ASN A 54 8.47 3.26 -13.58
N LEU A 55 9.38 3.93 -12.90
CA LEU A 55 9.28 4.16 -11.46
C LEU A 55 7.99 4.93 -11.08
N ARG A 56 7.65 5.98 -11.85
CA ARG A 56 6.41 6.74 -11.61
C ARG A 56 5.19 5.82 -11.53
N ASP A 57 5.08 4.85 -12.44
CA ASP A 57 3.95 3.93 -12.47
C ASP A 57 3.87 3.08 -11.20
N VAL A 58 5.02 2.62 -10.69
CA VAL A 58 5.09 1.87 -9.43
C VAL A 58 4.61 2.73 -8.26
N LEU A 59 5.10 3.96 -8.16
CA LEU A 59 4.73 4.86 -7.05
C LEU A 59 3.25 5.20 -7.07
N ILE A 60 2.67 5.41 -8.23
CA ILE A 60 1.24 5.70 -8.38
C ILE A 60 0.38 4.50 -8.02
N HIS A 61 0.82 3.28 -8.35
CA HIS A 61 0.12 2.06 -7.93
C HIS A 61 0.04 1.99 -6.39
N LEU A 62 1.15 2.21 -5.71
CA LEU A 62 1.18 2.23 -4.25
C LEU A 62 0.28 3.33 -3.67
N TYR A 63 0.33 4.52 -4.24
CA TYR A 63 -0.50 5.66 -3.83
C TYR A 63 -2.00 5.35 -3.95
N GLU A 64 -2.45 4.83 -5.09
CA GLU A 64 -3.87 4.54 -5.29
C GLU A 64 -4.36 3.45 -4.32
N TRP A 65 -3.53 2.47 -4.00
CA TRP A 65 -3.89 1.46 -3.00
C TRP A 65 -3.94 2.03 -1.58
N HIS A 66 -3.14 3.04 -1.26
CA HIS A 66 -3.31 3.81 -0.02
C HIS A 66 -4.68 4.49 0.03
N GLN A 67 -5.10 5.10 -1.09
CA GLN A 67 -6.40 5.76 -1.17
C GLN A 67 -7.55 4.77 -0.97
N LEU A 68 -7.45 3.57 -1.54
CA LEU A 68 -8.44 2.52 -1.32
C LEU A 68 -8.57 2.17 0.16
N PHE A 69 -7.46 1.97 0.83
CA PHE A 69 -7.45 1.64 2.27
C PHE A 69 -8.03 2.77 3.12
N ILE A 70 -7.58 3.99 2.90
CA ILE A 70 -8.03 5.17 3.67
C ILE A 70 -9.54 5.36 3.52
N LYS A 71 -10.02 5.38 2.29
CA LYS A 71 -11.45 5.57 2.00
C LYS A 71 -12.30 4.47 2.62
N TRP A 72 -11.88 3.23 2.45
CA TRP A 72 -12.58 2.06 2.99
C TRP A 72 -12.65 2.10 4.51
N ALA A 73 -11.52 2.29 5.19
CA ALA A 73 -11.47 2.32 6.65
C ALA A 73 -12.28 3.49 7.22
N GLN A 74 -12.09 4.70 6.69
CA GLN A 74 -12.78 5.89 7.18
C GLN A 74 -14.29 5.84 6.93
N SER A 75 -14.72 5.38 5.75
CA SER A 75 -16.14 5.28 5.41
C SER A 75 -16.85 4.28 6.31
N ASN A 76 -16.27 3.08 6.46
CA ASN A 76 -16.91 2.03 7.26
C ASN A 76 -16.95 2.36 8.74
N ILE A 77 -15.89 2.96 9.30
CA ILE A 77 -15.88 3.35 10.71
C ILE A 77 -16.90 4.49 10.98
N SER A 78 -17.19 5.32 10.00
CA SER A 78 -18.20 6.37 10.11
C SER A 78 -19.63 5.86 9.91
N GLY A 79 -19.80 4.58 9.60
CA GLY A 79 -21.12 3.96 9.39
C GLY A 79 -21.56 3.88 7.93
N LYS A 80 -20.80 4.44 6.99
CA LYS A 80 -21.08 4.33 5.56
C LYS A 80 -20.39 3.11 5.00
N LEU A 81 -21.11 2.01 4.86
CA LEU A 81 -20.56 0.74 4.40
C LEU A 81 -20.18 0.80 2.92
N VAL A 82 -18.92 0.55 2.62
CA VAL A 82 -18.38 0.46 1.25
C VAL A 82 -17.45 -0.75 1.17
N ASN A 83 -17.32 -1.32 -0.02
CA ASN A 83 -16.35 -2.38 -0.26
C ASN A 83 -14.94 -1.80 -0.40
N PHE A 84 -13.92 -2.61 -0.13
CA PHE A 84 -12.53 -2.19 -0.30
C PHE A 84 -12.26 -1.83 -1.76
N LEU A 85 -12.68 -2.68 -2.69
CA LEU A 85 -12.55 -2.39 -4.12
C LEU A 85 -13.79 -1.63 -4.60
N PRO A 86 -13.61 -0.48 -5.27
CA PRO A 86 -14.73 0.31 -5.76
C PRO A 86 -15.48 -0.40 -6.89
N ASP A 87 -16.79 -0.14 -7.01
CA ASP A 87 -17.58 -0.64 -8.12
C ASP A 87 -16.99 -0.17 -9.46
N PRO A 88 -17.01 -0.99 -10.50
CA PRO A 88 -17.60 -2.34 -10.60
C PRO A 88 -16.60 -3.47 -10.28
N TYR A 89 -15.46 -3.17 -9.68
CA TYR A 89 -14.36 -4.12 -9.49
C TYR A 89 -14.55 -5.03 -8.28
N ASN A 90 -13.96 -6.22 -8.38
CA ASN A 90 -13.89 -7.21 -7.31
C ASN A 90 -12.52 -7.92 -7.34
N TRP A 91 -12.30 -8.88 -6.45
CA TRP A 91 -11.02 -9.57 -6.36
C TRP A 91 -10.65 -10.43 -7.58
N LYS A 92 -11.57 -10.63 -8.52
CA LYS A 92 -11.31 -11.27 -9.81
C LYS A 92 -10.93 -10.24 -10.88
N THR A 93 -11.49 -9.05 -10.80
CA THR A 93 -11.35 -8.01 -11.83
C THR A 93 -10.47 -6.83 -11.43
N TYR A 94 -9.87 -6.85 -10.23
CA TYR A 94 -9.03 -5.74 -9.77
C TYR A 94 -7.83 -5.41 -10.70
N PRO A 95 -7.29 -6.34 -11.51
CA PRO A 95 -6.26 -5.96 -12.47
C PRO A 95 -6.72 -4.89 -13.46
N GLN A 96 -8.00 -4.89 -13.84
CA GLN A 96 -8.58 -3.85 -14.68
C GLN A 96 -8.62 -2.49 -13.96
N MET A 97 -8.91 -2.51 -12.66
CA MET A 97 -8.85 -1.30 -11.82
C MET A 97 -7.42 -0.74 -11.80
N ASN A 98 -6.41 -1.60 -11.64
CA ASN A 98 -5.01 -1.18 -11.66
C ASN A 98 -4.62 -0.53 -13.00
N ILE A 99 -5.13 -1.06 -14.11
CA ILE A 99 -4.93 -0.45 -15.43
C ILE A 99 -5.55 0.95 -15.46
N GLY A 100 -6.74 1.12 -14.89
CA GLY A 100 -7.40 2.42 -14.75
C GLY A 100 -6.55 3.41 -13.97
N PHE A 101 -5.95 2.99 -12.88
CA PHE A 101 -5.02 3.83 -12.10
C PHE A 101 -3.80 4.23 -12.94
N TRP A 102 -3.22 3.27 -13.65
CA TRP A 102 -2.10 3.52 -14.55
C TRP A 102 -2.45 4.57 -15.61
N GLU A 103 -3.60 4.44 -16.28
CA GLU A 103 -4.08 5.39 -17.29
C GLU A 103 -4.30 6.78 -16.71
N LYS A 104 -4.91 6.85 -15.52
CA LYS A 104 -5.22 8.11 -14.81
C LYS A 104 -3.97 8.96 -14.58
N HIS A 105 -2.82 8.32 -14.35
CA HIS A 105 -1.59 9.00 -13.94
C HIS A 105 -0.51 9.12 -15.01
N GLN A 106 -0.84 8.88 -16.28
CA GLN A 106 0.16 8.96 -17.35
C GLN A 106 0.75 10.37 -17.55
N LYS A 107 0.06 11.41 -17.07
CA LYS A 107 0.54 12.79 -17.09
C LYS A 107 1.10 13.26 -15.74
N THR A 108 1.07 12.43 -14.73
CA THR A 108 1.63 12.74 -13.42
C THR A 108 3.16 12.61 -13.48
N SER A 109 3.87 13.65 -13.04
CA SER A 109 5.35 13.60 -12.99
C SER A 109 5.84 12.67 -11.90
N LEU A 110 7.10 12.22 -12.01
CA LEU A 110 7.73 11.44 -10.95
C LEU A 110 7.79 12.23 -9.64
N GLU A 111 8.05 13.54 -9.69
CA GLU A 111 8.07 14.41 -8.51
C GLU A 111 6.71 14.46 -7.83
N SER A 112 5.63 14.63 -8.60
CA SER A 112 4.27 14.62 -8.07
C SER A 112 3.92 13.26 -7.48
N ALA A 113 4.26 12.17 -8.16
CA ALA A 113 4.03 10.81 -7.67
C ALA A 113 4.75 10.56 -6.34
N THR A 114 5.99 11.05 -6.21
CA THR A 114 6.78 10.96 -4.98
C THR A 114 6.08 11.68 -3.82
N THR A 115 5.64 12.92 -4.04
CA THR A 115 4.93 13.73 -3.04
C THR A 115 3.63 13.07 -2.62
N LEU A 116 2.82 12.62 -3.59
CA LEU A 116 1.55 11.97 -3.32
C LEU A 116 1.74 10.72 -2.46
N LEU A 117 2.72 9.88 -2.80
CA LEU A 117 2.97 8.65 -2.06
C LEU A 117 3.46 8.92 -0.64
N LYS A 118 4.37 9.87 -0.46
CA LYS A 118 4.86 10.23 0.88
C LYS A 118 3.76 10.77 1.78
N GLU A 119 2.89 11.60 1.22
CA GLU A 119 1.74 12.13 1.96
C GLU A 119 0.73 11.04 2.30
N SER A 120 0.39 10.18 1.34
CA SER A 120 -0.57 9.10 1.57
C SER A 120 -0.06 8.06 2.57
N HIS A 121 1.24 7.80 2.58
CA HIS A 121 1.85 6.93 3.59
C HIS A 121 1.61 7.49 5.01
N ARG A 122 1.83 8.79 5.20
CA ARG A 122 1.55 9.45 6.49
C ARG A 122 0.08 9.36 6.86
N GLU A 123 -0.82 9.55 5.91
CA GLU A 123 -2.27 9.44 6.14
C GLU A 123 -2.68 8.02 6.53
N VAL A 124 -2.15 7.01 5.84
CA VAL A 124 -2.40 5.60 6.19
C VAL A 124 -1.94 5.31 7.62
N LEU A 125 -0.75 5.78 8.01
CA LEU A 125 -0.26 5.59 9.38
C LEU A 125 -1.16 6.28 10.40
N LYS A 126 -1.68 7.46 10.12
CA LYS A 126 -2.64 8.15 11.01
C LYS A 126 -3.91 7.34 11.18
N VAL A 127 -4.42 6.75 10.10
CA VAL A 127 -5.59 5.88 10.17
C VAL A 127 -5.30 4.66 11.04
N ILE A 128 -4.16 3.99 10.83
CA ILE A 128 -3.74 2.84 11.63
C ILE A 128 -3.60 3.22 13.11
N GLU A 129 -2.95 4.35 13.40
CA GLU A 129 -2.77 4.84 14.77
C GLU A 129 -4.10 5.09 15.50
N SER A 130 -5.15 5.45 14.78
CA SER A 130 -6.47 5.72 15.36
C SER A 130 -7.19 4.48 15.89
N PHE A 131 -6.71 3.28 15.54
CA PHE A 131 -7.28 2.00 15.99
C PHE A 131 -6.43 1.38 17.07
N THR A 132 -7.07 0.65 18.00
CA THR A 132 -6.35 -0.15 19.00
C THR A 132 -5.80 -1.42 18.36
N ASN A 133 -4.84 -2.05 19.04
CA ASN A 133 -4.31 -3.35 18.60
C ASN A 133 -5.43 -4.39 18.45
N GLU A 134 -6.37 -4.43 19.40
CA GLU A 134 -7.52 -5.34 19.35
C GLU A 134 -8.39 -5.09 18.13
N GLU A 135 -8.73 -3.83 17.86
CA GLU A 135 -9.52 -3.44 16.69
C GLU A 135 -8.85 -3.86 15.37
N LEU A 136 -7.53 -3.74 15.32
CA LEU A 136 -6.75 -4.08 14.12
C LEU A 136 -6.60 -5.58 13.90
N PHE A 137 -6.30 -6.35 14.95
CA PHE A 137 -5.84 -7.73 14.77
C PHE A 137 -6.80 -8.81 15.26
N THR A 138 -7.96 -8.44 15.81
CA THR A 138 -9.02 -9.40 16.09
C THR A 138 -9.78 -9.71 14.81
N LYS A 139 -9.76 -10.97 14.38
CA LYS A 139 -10.52 -11.39 13.18
C LYS A 139 -12.00 -11.13 13.43
N LYS A 140 -12.67 -10.60 12.40
CA LYS A 140 -14.12 -10.28 12.43
C LYS A 140 -14.52 -9.28 13.51
N TYR A 141 -13.57 -8.48 13.99
CA TYR A 141 -13.90 -7.41 14.94
C TYR A 141 -14.96 -6.47 14.33
N TYR A 142 -14.74 -6.08 13.07
CA TYR A 142 -15.73 -5.35 12.29
C TYR A 142 -16.37 -6.28 11.25
N SER A 143 -17.66 -6.11 11.01
CA SER A 143 -18.39 -6.90 10.00
C SER A 143 -17.87 -6.67 8.58
N TRP A 144 -17.36 -5.49 8.31
CA TRP A 144 -16.92 -5.07 6.98
C TRP A 144 -15.50 -5.53 6.60
N THR A 145 -14.79 -6.19 7.49
CA THR A 145 -13.49 -6.81 7.18
C THR A 145 -13.60 -8.26 6.67
N GLY A 146 -14.80 -8.77 6.51
CA GLY A 146 -15.04 -10.15 6.08
C GLY A 146 -14.57 -11.16 7.14
N THR A 147 -13.84 -12.18 6.71
CA THR A 147 -13.37 -13.26 7.60
C THR A 147 -12.00 -12.98 8.23
N THR A 148 -11.37 -11.86 7.88
CA THR A 148 -10.03 -11.50 8.35
C THR A 148 -10.10 -10.29 9.30
N SER A 149 -8.96 -9.65 9.53
CA SER A 149 -8.82 -8.49 10.39
C SER A 149 -8.55 -7.23 9.58
N LEU A 150 -8.84 -6.07 10.17
CA LEU A 150 -8.48 -4.78 9.60
C LEU A 150 -6.96 -4.68 9.41
N GLY A 151 -6.19 -5.20 10.37
CA GLY A 151 -4.73 -5.21 10.30
C GLY A 151 -4.18 -6.00 9.11
N SER A 152 -4.85 -7.05 8.70
CA SER A 152 -4.47 -7.81 7.49
C SER A 152 -4.54 -6.95 6.24
N TYR A 153 -5.61 -6.16 6.09
CA TYR A 153 -5.72 -5.20 4.98
C TYR A 153 -4.65 -4.11 5.06
N ALA A 154 -4.36 -3.62 6.27
CA ALA A 154 -3.33 -2.61 6.48
C ALA A 154 -1.94 -3.13 6.09
N VAL A 155 -1.59 -4.37 6.47
CA VAL A 155 -0.33 -5.00 6.06
C VAL A 155 -0.24 -5.10 4.54
N SER A 156 -1.31 -5.57 3.90
CA SER A 156 -1.34 -5.72 2.45
C SER A 156 -1.17 -4.39 1.73
N SER A 157 -1.74 -3.31 2.29
CA SER A 157 -1.68 -1.97 1.69
C SER A 157 -0.39 -1.21 1.99
N THR A 158 0.42 -1.66 2.94
CA THR A 158 1.67 -1.01 3.36
C THR A 158 2.88 -1.91 3.12
N SER A 159 3.37 -2.59 4.16
CA SER A 159 4.64 -3.32 4.09
C SER A 159 4.72 -4.35 2.96
N SER A 160 3.67 -5.13 2.73
CA SER A 160 3.66 -6.11 1.65
C SER A 160 3.69 -5.46 0.26
N HIS A 161 2.96 -4.35 0.08
CA HIS A 161 2.99 -3.59 -1.17
C HIS A 161 4.33 -2.91 -1.41
N TYR A 162 4.95 -2.36 -0.38
CA TYR A 162 6.27 -1.73 -0.51
C TYR A 162 7.33 -2.76 -0.88
N ASP A 163 7.26 -3.94 -0.27
CA ASP A 163 8.15 -5.06 -0.60
C ASP A 163 8.01 -5.45 -2.08
N TRP A 164 6.78 -5.54 -2.59
CA TRP A 164 6.51 -5.75 -4.01
C TRP A 164 7.16 -4.66 -4.88
N GLY A 165 7.06 -3.39 -4.46
CA GLY A 165 7.55 -2.24 -5.23
C GLY A 165 9.06 -2.23 -5.46
N TRP A 166 9.86 -2.94 -4.67
CA TRP A 166 11.32 -2.97 -4.85
C TRP A 166 11.76 -4.01 -5.87
N GLN A 167 10.91 -4.94 -6.23
CA GLN A 167 11.27 -6.09 -7.08
C GLN A 167 11.25 -5.79 -8.57
#